data_2217e79a2296d57c0ec050f4411d1ac8
#
_entry.id   2217e79a2296d57c0ec050f4411d1ac8
#
_cell.length_a   1.000
_cell.length_b   1.000
_cell.length_c   1.000
_cell.angle_alpha   90.00
_cell.angle_beta   90.00
_cell.angle_gamma   90.00
#
_symmetry.space_group_name_H-M   'P 1'
#
loop_
_entity.id
_entity.type
_entity.pdbx_description
1 polymer ?
#
loop_
_entity_poly.entity_id
_entity_poly.type
_entity_poly.pdbx_seq_one_letter_code
_entity_poly.pdbx_strand_id
1 'polypeptide(L)'
;MPAYLKDELSGFIPEEISSEIIKDVARGSSIIRLSKAEEMKTDEKKVPVMTSGAGAYWVGEGERIKTSGASWIYPKLKAKKLGVIIPVTKEKLNDTTIDVFSELRESIAEAFYKTIDAACIFGTSSPFETSLFGKIKTAGNVIPATGKIDIDVSDAMSKVEENGFDVNGFTATIGLKGTLRKLRDNNGASLFIEGTNQKEFYSQPIEFVRNGAWNKEKATIIGGEWKYSLFGLKQGIEFEILKEATLQNTLDSDGNPISLAEQDMIAIKATMRVAYLCVKENAFAAVVPADYDKDVTLSALTIGSLNLSPAFDKDTTEYTATTTAATNTITATATDSGATVEIKNGSTTVTSGSAATWSSGENTVTVKVTNGSKSKTYTVTVTKS
;
A
#
# COMPACT_ATOMS: atom_id res chain seq x y z
N MET A 1 -33.13 43.16 -9.07
CA MET A 1 -32.00 42.35 -9.60
C MET A 1 -32.48 40.94 -9.74
N PRO A 2 -32.35 40.33 -10.89
CA PRO A 2 -32.95 39.05 -11.13
C PRO A 2 -32.21 37.94 -10.37
N ALA A 3 -33.01 37.02 -9.81
CA ALA A 3 -32.55 35.85 -9.07
C ALA A 3 -31.99 34.77 -10.03
N TYR A 4 -30.85 35.02 -10.61
CA TYR A 4 -30.20 34.07 -11.53
C TYR A 4 -29.22 33.08 -10.84
N LEU A 5 -29.10 33.15 -9.52
CA LEU A 5 -28.09 32.35 -8.79
C LEU A 5 -28.60 31.05 -8.18
N LYS A 6 -29.87 30.72 -8.30
CA LYS A 6 -30.44 29.55 -7.60
C LYS A 6 -30.49 28.26 -8.44
N ASP A 7 -30.50 28.37 -9.76
CA ASP A 7 -30.60 27.21 -10.68
C ASP A 7 -29.28 26.89 -11.42
N GLU A 8 -28.34 27.83 -11.48
CA GLU A 8 -27.12 27.65 -12.29
C GLU A 8 -26.00 26.85 -11.58
N LEU A 9 -26.03 26.73 -10.26
CA LEU A 9 -24.98 25.99 -9.53
C LEU A 9 -25.33 24.53 -9.23
N SER A 10 -26.58 24.11 -9.36
CA SER A 10 -26.96 22.70 -9.20
C SER A 10 -26.69 21.85 -10.46
N GLY A 11 -26.47 22.51 -11.60
CA GLY A 11 -26.05 21.87 -12.86
C GLY A 11 -24.61 22.16 -13.27
N PHE A 12 -23.77 22.69 -12.37
CA PHE A 12 -22.50 23.33 -12.73
C PHE A 12 -21.28 22.41 -12.76
N ILE A 13 -21.44 21.12 -12.49
CA ILE A 13 -20.42 20.14 -12.89
C ILE A 13 -21.02 19.34 -14.05
N PRO A 14 -20.68 19.68 -15.32
CA PRO A 14 -21.21 18.97 -16.47
C PRO A 14 -20.88 17.48 -16.39
N GLU A 15 -21.76 16.61 -16.86
CA GLU A 15 -21.50 15.16 -16.97
C GLU A 15 -20.18 14.87 -17.71
N GLU A 16 -19.78 15.75 -18.62
CA GLU A 16 -18.50 15.70 -19.32
C GLU A 16 -17.30 15.78 -18.36
N ILE A 17 -17.29 16.70 -17.39
CA ILE A 17 -16.21 16.83 -16.41
C ILE A 17 -16.13 15.58 -15.54
N SER A 18 -17.26 15.06 -15.07
CA SER A 18 -17.30 13.81 -14.30
C SER A 18 -16.73 12.63 -15.11
N SER A 19 -17.11 12.52 -16.40
CA SER A 19 -16.61 11.45 -17.28
C SER A 19 -15.11 11.56 -17.58
N GLU A 20 -14.58 12.78 -17.67
CA GLU A 20 -13.15 13.02 -17.88
C GLU A 20 -12.33 12.70 -16.63
N ILE A 21 -12.79 13.08 -15.45
CA ILE A 21 -12.11 12.70 -14.17
C ILE A 21 -12.08 11.19 -14.02
N ILE A 22 -13.15 10.47 -14.35
CA ILE A 22 -13.15 9.00 -14.33
C ILE A 22 -12.09 8.43 -15.28
N LYS A 23 -11.93 9.00 -16.48
CA LYS A 23 -10.88 8.60 -17.42
C LYS A 23 -9.49 8.91 -16.88
N ASP A 24 -9.30 10.04 -16.22
CA ASP A 24 -8.01 10.42 -15.62
C ASP A 24 -7.66 9.52 -14.43
N VAL A 25 -8.64 9.16 -13.59
CA VAL A 25 -8.46 8.15 -12.52
C VAL A 25 -8.08 6.81 -13.13
N ALA A 26 -8.77 6.36 -14.17
CA ALA A 26 -8.46 5.11 -14.84
C ALA A 26 -7.07 5.12 -15.50
N ARG A 27 -6.64 6.26 -16.06
CA ARG A 27 -5.29 6.43 -16.63
C ARG A 27 -4.21 6.51 -15.57
N GLY A 28 -4.51 7.06 -14.39
CA GLY A 28 -3.56 7.23 -13.28
C GLY A 28 -3.31 5.97 -12.47
N SER A 29 -4.33 5.10 -12.33
CA SER A 29 -4.25 3.88 -11.52
C SER A 29 -3.69 2.71 -12.32
N SER A 30 -2.65 2.06 -11.80
CA SER A 30 -2.10 0.83 -12.37
C SER A 30 -3.03 -0.36 -12.19
N ILE A 31 -3.72 -0.44 -11.05
CA ILE A 31 -4.69 -1.51 -10.76
C ILE A 31 -5.86 -1.47 -11.72
N ILE A 32 -6.43 -0.29 -11.98
CA ILE A 32 -7.59 -0.15 -12.89
C ILE A 32 -7.21 -0.58 -14.32
N ARG A 33 -5.97 -0.28 -14.74
CA ARG A 33 -5.51 -0.63 -16.10
C ARG A 33 -5.18 -2.10 -16.30
N LEU A 34 -4.65 -2.75 -15.28
CA LEU A 34 -4.21 -4.14 -15.37
C LEU A 34 -5.30 -5.14 -14.97
N SER A 35 -6.10 -4.80 -13.95
CA SER A 35 -7.13 -5.71 -13.43
C SER A 35 -8.30 -5.87 -14.38
N LYS A 36 -8.96 -7.02 -14.30
CA LYS A 36 -10.22 -7.25 -15.01
C LYS A 36 -11.31 -6.36 -14.43
N ALA A 37 -11.88 -5.48 -15.26
CA ALA A 37 -12.99 -4.64 -14.87
C ALA A 37 -14.30 -5.45 -14.73
N GLU A 38 -15.03 -5.21 -13.63
CA GLU A 38 -16.33 -5.82 -13.35
C GLU A 38 -17.35 -4.72 -13.02
N GLU A 39 -18.40 -4.62 -13.81
CA GLU A 39 -19.52 -3.72 -13.51
C GLU A 39 -20.36 -4.28 -12.36
N MET A 40 -20.73 -3.42 -11.41
CA MET A 40 -21.50 -3.79 -10.23
C MET A 40 -22.81 -3.01 -10.17
N LYS A 41 -23.95 -3.72 -10.22
CA LYS A 41 -25.28 -3.13 -10.04
C LYS A 41 -25.69 -3.07 -8.55
N THR A 42 -25.13 -3.93 -7.72
CA THR A 42 -25.41 -4.06 -6.29
C THR A 42 -24.16 -3.81 -5.45
N ASP A 43 -24.29 -3.63 -4.15
CA ASP A 43 -23.16 -3.43 -3.23
C ASP A 43 -22.26 -4.65 -3.12
N GLU A 44 -22.81 -5.83 -3.36
CA GLU A 44 -22.07 -7.10 -3.37
C GLU A 44 -22.34 -7.84 -4.68
N LYS A 45 -21.28 -8.38 -5.29
CA LYS A 45 -21.33 -9.27 -6.45
C LYS A 45 -20.60 -10.55 -6.13
N LYS A 46 -21.26 -11.70 -6.27
CA LYS A 46 -20.61 -13.01 -6.18
C LYS A 46 -19.93 -13.32 -7.51
N VAL A 47 -18.65 -13.68 -7.46
CA VAL A 47 -17.88 -14.05 -8.65
C VAL A 47 -17.65 -15.56 -8.63
N PRO A 48 -18.17 -16.32 -9.60
CA PRO A 48 -17.91 -17.76 -9.68
C PRO A 48 -16.44 -18.02 -10.05
N VAL A 49 -15.73 -18.77 -9.21
CA VAL A 49 -14.34 -19.15 -9.42
C VAL A 49 -14.23 -20.65 -9.36
N MET A 50 -13.77 -21.25 -10.46
CA MET A 50 -13.50 -22.68 -10.51
C MET A 50 -12.26 -23.00 -9.68
N THR A 51 -12.39 -23.93 -8.73
CA THR A 51 -11.28 -24.41 -7.90
C THR A 51 -10.69 -25.71 -8.41
N SER A 52 -11.52 -26.58 -8.99
CA SER A 52 -11.07 -27.75 -9.71
C SER A 52 -11.88 -27.93 -11.00
N GLY A 53 -11.17 -28.23 -12.09
CA GLY A 53 -11.79 -28.56 -13.37
C GLY A 53 -12.25 -30.00 -13.48
N ALA A 54 -13.01 -30.31 -14.54
CA ALA A 54 -13.35 -31.68 -14.88
C ALA A 54 -12.09 -32.46 -15.35
N GLY A 55 -11.91 -33.66 -14.85
CA GLY A 55 -10.89 -34.60 -15.34
C GLY A 55 -11.36 -35.33 -16.60
N ALA A 56 -10.42 -35.59 -17.53
CA ALA A 56 -10.63 -36.46 -18.65
C ALA A 56 -9.85 -37.75 -18.44
N TYR A 57 -10.41 -38.88 -18.90
CA TYR A 57 -9.83 -40.20 -18.73
C TYR A 57 -9.80 -40.93 -20.08
N TRP A 58 -8.72 -41.62 -20.31
CA TRP A 58 -8.65 -42.59 -21.44
C TRP A 58 -9.54 -43.78 -21.12
N VAL A 59 -10.36 -44.20 -22.08
CA VAL A 59 -11.32 -45.29 -21.94
C VAL A 59 -11.11 -46.27 -23.07
N GLY A 60 -10.95 -47.55 -22.74
CA GLY A 60 -10.87 -48.63 -23.71
C GLY A 60 -12.22 -48.95 -24.36
N GLU A 61 -12.18 -49.68 -25.47
CA GLU A 61 -13.40 -50.10 -26.17
C GLU A 61 -14.26 -51.00 -25.24
N GLY A 62 -15.54 -50.62 -25.07
CA GLY A 62 -16.46 -51.30 -24.16
C GLY A 62 -16.34 -50.97 -22.69
N GLU A 63 -15.41 -50.13 -22.25
CA GLU A 63 -15.25 -49.70 -20.87
C GLU A 63 -16.19 -48.54 -20.50
N ARG A 64 -16.52 -48.40 -19.19
CA ARG A 64 -17.36 -47.34 -18.71
C ARG A 64 -16.55 -46.03 -18.58
N ILE A 65 -17.10 -44.96 -19.15
CA ILE A 65 -16.56 -43.58 -18.96
C ILE A 65 -16.72 -43.17 -17.48
N LYS A 66 -15.62 -42.75 -16.87
CA LYS A 66 -15.61 -42.26 -15.50
C LYS A 66 -16.23 -40.87 -15.44
N THR A 67 -17.05 -40.61 -14.40
CA THR A 67 -17.60 -39.27 -14.13
C THR A 67 -16.55 -38.41 -13.45
N SER A 68 -16.53 -37.13 -13.80
CA SER A 68 -15.71 -36.09 -13.16
C SER A 68 -16.58 -34.93 -12.73
N GLY A 69 -16.27 -34.32 -11.60
CA GLY A 69 -16.94 -33.16 -11.06
C GLY A 69 -16.06 -31.93 -11.15
N ALA A 70 -16.66 -30.73 -11.26
CA ALA A 70 -15.98 -29.45 -11.10
C ALA A 70 -16.45 -28.79 -9.78
N SER A 71 -15.51 -28.14 -9.07
CA SER A 71 -15.81 -27.43 -7.83
C SER A 71 -15.73 -25.92 -8.05
N TRP A 72 -16.62 -25.19 -7.42
CA TRP A 72 -16.72 -23.74 -7.54
C TRP A 72 -16.76 -23.10 -6.16
N ILE A 73 -16.09 -21.96 -6.01
CA ILE A 73 -16.26 -21.03 -4.89
C ILE A 73 -16.85 -19.73 -5.40
N TYR A 74 -17.51 -18.98 -4.53
CA TYR A 74 -18.19 -17.75 -4.87
C TYR A 74 -17.73 -16.60 -3.97
N PRO A 75 -16.46 -16.17 -4.09
CA PRO A 75 -16.01 -15.01 -3.33
C PRO A 75 -16.83 -13.78 -3.69
N LYS A 76 -16.97 -12.87 -2.71
CA LYS A 76 -17.80 -11.67 -2.83
C LYS A 76 -16.92 -10.46 -3.13
N LEU A 77 -17.25 -9.77 -4.20
CA LEU A 77 -16.74 -8.44 -4.51
C LEU A 77 -17.64 -7.40 -3.82
N LYS A 78 -17.12 -6.66 -2.84
CA LYS A 78 -17.89 -5.71 -2.01
C LYS A 78 -17.49 -4.27 -2.33
N ALA A 79 -18.46 -3.44 -2.72
CA ALA A 79 -18.24 -2.04 -3.02
C ALA A 79 -18.02 -1.23 -1.73
N LYS A 80 -17.00 -0.38 -1.74
CA LYS A 80 -16.65 0.55 -0.66
C LYS A 80 -16.67 1.98 -1.19
N LYS A 81 -17.03 2.91 -0.31
CA LYS A 81 -17.11 4.34 -0.67
C LYS A 81 -15.75 5.00 -0.47
N LEU A 82 -15.31 5.71 -1.48
CA LEU A 82 -14.17 6.63 -1.46
C LEU A 82 -14.71 8.04 -1.65
N GLY A 83 -14.18 9.03 -0.94
CA GLY A 83 -14.63 10.40 -1.07
C GLY A 83 -13.64 11.42 -0.54
N VAL A 84 -13.76 12.64 -1.04
CA VAL A 84 -13.01 13.81 -0.62
C VAL A 84 -13.94 15.01 -0.54
N ILE A 85 -13.69 15.93 0.40
CA ILE A 85 -14.37 17.21 0.52
C ILE A 85 -13.29 18.29 0.44
N ILE A 86 -13.47 19.27 -0.45
CA ILE A 86 -12.54 20.37 -0.67
C ILE A 86 -13.28 21.66 -0.40
N PRO A 87 -13.02 22.38 0.70
CA PRO A 87 -13.60 23.70 0.97
C PRO A 87 -12.91 24.77 0.12
N VAL A 88 -13.69 25.72 -0.41
CA VAL A 88 -13.23 26.86 -1.21
C VAL A 88 -14.01 28.12 -0.77
N THR A 89 -13.33 29.25 -0.64
CA THR A 89 -13.98 30.54 -0.35
C THR A 89 -14.73 31.07 -1.58
N LYS A 90 -15.88 31.69 -1.40
CA LYS A 90 -16.64 32.28 -2.50
C LYS A 90 -15.90 33.45 -3.15
N GLU A 91 -15.11 34.19 -2.41
CA GLU A 91 -14.26 35.26 -2.94
C GLU A 91 -13.30 34.69 -4.01
N LYS A 92 -12.63 33.57 -3.69
CA LYS A 92 -11.71 32.91 -4.63
C LYS A 92 -12.41 32.42 -5.90
N LEU A 93 -13.69 32.04 -5.80
CA LEU A 93 -14.49 31.65 -6.95
C LEU A 93 -14.90 32.84 -7.83
N ASN A 94 -15.18 33.99 -7.20
CA ASN A 94 -15.66 35.19 -7.91
C ASN A 94 -14.52 36.03 -8.50
N ASP A 95 -13.36 36.04 -7.84
CA ASP A 95 -12.22 36.89 -8.25
C ASP A 95 -11.26 36.20 -9.21
N THR A 96 -11.39 34.88 -9.41
CA THR A 96 -10.48 34.12 -10.26
C THR A 96 -11.05 34.00 -11.68
N THR A 97 -10.29 34.44 -12.67
CA THR A 97 -10.57 34.22 -14.10
C THR A 97 -10.35 32.76 -14.54
N ILE A 98 -9.89 31.93 -13.62
CA ILE A 98 -9.58 30.50 -13.83
C ILE A 98 -10.76 29.67 -13.32
N ASP A 99 -11.18 28.68 -14.09
CA ASP A 99 -12.16 27.70 -13.62
C ASP A 99 -11.54 26.84 -12.51
N VAL A 100 -11.87 27.17 -11.25
CA VAL A 100 -11.38 26.47 -10.05
C VAL A 100 -11.69 24.97 -10.09
N PHE A 101 -12.79 24.58 -10.75
CA PHE A 101 -13.14 23.18 -10.90
C PHE A 101 -12.18 22.44 -11.84
N SER A 102 -11.72 23.10 -12.92
CA SER A 102 -10.71 22.53 -13.81
C SER A 102 -9.37 22.34 -13.13
N GLU A 103 -8.93 23.29 -12.29
CA GLU A 103 -7.69 23.15 -11.50
C GLU A 103 -7.76 22.00 -10.49
N LEU A 104 -8.91 21.87 -9.80
CA LEU A 104 -9.10 20.82 -8.81
C LEU A 104 -9.26 19.43 -9.44
N ARG A 105 -9.62 19.35 -10.70
CA ARG A 105 -9.87 18.10 -11.44
C ARG A 105 -8.68 17.14 -11.34
N GLU A 106 -7.48 17.58 -11.70
CA GLU A 106 -6.29 16.76 -11.70
C GLU A 106 -5.95 16.32 -10.26
N SER A 107 -6.08 17.22 -9.29
CA SER A 107 -5.82 16.94 -7.88
C SER A 107 -6.80 15.89 -7.30
N ILE A 108 -8.09 16.00 -7.64
CA ILE A 108 -9.11 15.02 -7.23
C ILE A 108 -8.82 13.66 -7.84
N ALA A 109 -8.54 13.62 -9.16
CA ALA A 109 -8.20 12.38 -9.85
C ALA A 109 -6.96 11.73 -9.23
N GLU A 110 -5.92 12.53 -8.94
CA GLU A 110 -4.70 12.04 -8.28
C GLU A 110 -4.98 11.45 -6.91
N ALA A 111 -5.75 12.13 -6.07
CA ALA A 111 -6.11 11.65 -4.75
C ALA A 111 -6.85 10.30 -4.82
N PHE A 112 -7.78 10.14 -5.78
CA PHE A 112 -8.53 8.90 -5.95
C PHE A 112 -7.64 7.75 -6.42
N TYR A 113 -6.88 7.90 -7.52
CA TYR A 113 -6.07 6.78 -8.03
C TYR A 113 -4.93 6.40 -7.10
N LYS A 114 -4.35 7.36 -6.38
CA LYS A 114 -3.36 7.09 -5.33
C LYS A 114 -3.94 6.23 -4.21
N THR A 115 -5.12 6.60 -3.71
CA THR A 115 -5.79 5.86 -2.63
C THR A 115 -6.21 4.47 -3.09
N ILE A 116 -6.72 4.34 -4.31
CA ILE A 116 -7.10 3.05 -4.90
C ILE A 116 -5.88 2.14 -5.04
N ASP A 117 -4.78 2.62 -5.65
CA ASP A 117 -3.58 1.82 -5.83
C ASP A 117 -2.97 1.39 -4.50
N ALA A 118 -2.86 2.31 -3.51
CA ALA A 118 -2.34 1.98 -2.18
C ALA A 118 -3.18 0.92 -1.44
N ALA A 119 -4.51 1.04 -1.52
CA ALA A 119 -5.43 0.10 -0.87
C ALA A 119 -5.44 -1.26 -1.56
N CYS A 120 -5.52 -1.31 -2.89
CA CYS A 120 -5.63 -2.56 -3.65
C CYS A 120 -4.30 -3.33 -3.69
N ILE A 121 -3.16 -2.64 -3.90
CA ILE A 121 -1.86 -3.31 -4.02
C ILE A 121 -1.35 -3.73 -2.65
N PHE A 122 -1.26 -2.80 -1.69
CA PHE A 122 -0.55 -3.02 -0.42
C PHE A 122 -1.46 -3.10 0.81
N GLY A 123 -2.75 -2.85 0.67
CA GLY A 123 -3.68 -2.82 1.80
C GLY A 123 -3.51 -1.62 2.72
N THR A 124 -2.85 -0.55 2.25
CA THR A 124 -2.64 0.66 3.05
C THR A 124 -3.96 1.39 3.22
N SER A 125 -4.41 1.59 4.48
CA SER A 125 -5.71 2.19 4.83
C SER A 125 -6.88 1.58 4.04
N SER A 126 -6.79 0.29 3.72
CA SER A 126 -7.72 -0.39 2.83
C SER A 126 -9.01 -0.76 3.52
N PRO A 127 -10.17 -0.46 2.92
CA PRO A 127 -11.45 -0.98 3.37
C PRO A 127 -11.75 -2.39 2.84
N PHE A 128 -10.87 -2.93 1.97
CA PHE A 128 -11.02 -4.26 1.38
C PHE A 128 -10.47 -5.34 2.31
N GLU A 129 -11.07 -6.52 2.26
CA GLU A 129 -10.67 -7.65 3.12
C GLU A 129 -9.23 -8.14 2.82
N THR A 130 -8.79 -8.00 1.57
CA THR A 130 -7.47 -8.45 1.12
C THR A 130 -6.86 -7.47 0.13
N SER A 131 -5.53 -7.43 0.09
CA SER A 131 -4.76 -6.71 -0.92
C SER A 131 -4.01 -7.71 -1.82
N LEU A 132 -3.57 -7.24 -2.98
CA LEU A 132 -2.79 -8.05 -3.93
C LEU A 132 -1.52 -8.59 -3.25
N PHE A 133 -0.72 -7.71 -2.64
CA PHE A 133 0.50 -8.09 -1.96
C PHE A 133 0.24 -9.00 -0.74
N GLY A 134 -0.85 -8.77 0.00
CA GLY A 134 -1.27 -9.64 1.08
C GLY A 134 -1.53 -11.08 0.61
N LYS A 135 -2.19 -11.23 -0.54
CA LYS A 135 -2.42 -12.55 -1.17
C LYS A 135 -1.14 -13.20 -1.65
N ILE A 136 -0.23 -12.45 -2.31
CA ILE A 136 1.09 -12.94 -2.73
C ILE A 136 1.89 -13.46 -1.53
N LYS A 137 1.87 -12.71 -0.41
CA LYS A 137 2.54 -13.12 0.83
C LYS A 137 1.96 -14.41 1.40
N THR A 138 0.62 -14.55 1.42
CA THR A 138 -0.06 -15.76 1.88
C THR A 138 0.32 -16.97 1.01
N ALA A 139 0.45 -16.80 -0.29
CA ALA A 139 0.89 -17.84 -1.23
C ALA A 139 2.38 -18.19 -1.12
N GLY A 140 3.20 -17.38 -0.44
CA GLY A 140 4.65 -17.56 -0.39
C GLY A 140 5.38 -17.18 -1.69
N ASN A 141 4.72 -16.45 -2.59
CA ASN A 141 5.26 -16.05 -3.89
C ASN A 141 6.04 -14.73 -3.81
N VAL A 142 6.88 -14.59 -2.78
CA VAL A 142 7.77 -13.44 -2.57
C VAL A 142 9.20 -13.85 -2.87
N ILE A 143 9.89 -13.09 -3.73
CA ILE A 143 11.27 -13.33 -4.17
C ILE A 143 12.14 -12.20 -3.59
N PRO A 144 13.05 -12.48 -2.64
CA PRO A 144 13.99 -11.49 -2.16
C PRO A 144 14.95 -11.02 -3.27
N ALA A 145 15.11 -9.72 -3.41
CA ALA A 145 15.98 -9.15 -4.43
C ALA A 145 17.45 -9.54 -4.20
N THR A 146 18.10 -10.05 -5.23
CA THR A 146 19.54 -10.39 -5.23
C THR A 146 20.43 -9.24 -5.72
N GLY A 147 19.81 -8.16 -6.20
CA GLY A 147 20.48 -7.03 -6.85
C GLY A 147 20.55 -7.17 -8.37
N LYS A 148 20.11 -8.30 -8.92
CA LYS A 148 20.01 -8.58 -10.36
C LYS A 148 18.55 -8.65 -10.75
N ILE A 149 17.96 -7.50 -11.05
CA ILE A 149 16.50 -7.37 -11.24
C ILE A 149 15.96 -8.24 -12.38
N ASP A 150 16.73 -8.51 -13.40
CA ASP A 150 16.41 -9.40 -14.51
C ASP A 150 16.21 -10.85 -14.01
N ILE A 151 17.14 -11.37 -13.23
CA ILE A 151 17.06 -12.70 -12.62
C ILE A 151 15.91 -12.74 -11.61
N ASP A 152 15.83 -11.76 -10.70
CA ASP A 152 14.81 -11.70 -9.65
C ASP A 152 13.38 -11.72 -10.25
N VAL A 153 13.16 -11.02 -11.37
CA VAL A 153 11.86 -11.02 -12.05
C VAL A 153 11.62 -12.33 -12.77
N SER A 154 12.63 -12.95 -13.39
CA SER A 154 12.54 -14.28 -13.99
C SER A 154 12.14 -15.32 -12.95
N ASP A 155 12.74 -15.27 -11.75
CA ASP A 155 12.39 -16.17 -10.64
C ASP A 155 10.93 -15.93 -10.15
N ALA A 156 10.48 -14.67 -10.13
CA ALA A 156 9.10 -14.35 -9.81
C ALA A 156 8.12 -14.88 -10.86
N MET A 157 8.46 -14.80 -12.16
CA MET A 157 7.67 -15.40 -13.24
C MET A 157 7.60 -16.92 -13.08
N SER A 158 8.74 -17.58 -12.86
CA SER A 158 8.82 -19.04 -12.66
C SER A 158 7.92 -19.50 -11.51
N LYS A 159 7.83 -18.73 -10.42
CA LYS A 159 6.90 -19.04 -9.31
C LYS A 159 5.43 -19.04 -9.73
N VAL A 160 5.04 -18.14 -10.62
CA VAL A 160 3.67 -18.08 -11.16
C VAL A 160 3.42 -19.24 -12.12
N GLU A 161 4.40 -19.53 -12.99
CA GLU A 161 4.35 -20.58 -14.00
C GLU A 161 4.32 -21.99 -13.37
N GLU A 162 5.10 -22.22 -12.31
CA GLU A 162 5.06 -23.47 -11.52
C GLU A 162 3.66 -23.77 -10.95
N ASN A 163 2.86 -22.74 -10.69
CA ASN A 163 1.48 -22.85 -10.24
C ASN A 163 0.45 -23.00 -11.40
N GLY A 164 0.93 -23.06 -12.66
CA GLY A 164 0.09 -23.23 -13.84
C GLY A 164 -0.59 -21.94 -14.32
N PHE A 165 -0.05 -20.77 -13.97
CA PHE A 165 -0.52 -19.47 -14.43
C PHE A 165 0.52 -18.84 -15.36
N ASP A 166 0.09 -17.90 -16.21
CA ASP A 166 0.95 -17.18 -17.13
C ASP A 166 1.04 -15.70 -16.74
N VAL A 167 2.25 -15.12 -16.71
CA VAL A 167 2.43 -13.71 -16.39
C VAL A 167 2.11 -12.89 -17.64
N ASN A 168 1.10 -12.03 -17.54
CA ASN A 168 0.63 -11.19 -18.65
C ASN A 168 0.74 -9.69 -18.37
N GLY A 169 1.46 -9.31 -17.31
CA GLY A 169 1.71 -7.91 -16.99
C GLY A 169 2.41 -7.72 -15.65
N PHE A 170 2.99 -6.54 -15.50
CA PHE A 170 3.70 -6.11 -14.31
C PHE A 170 3.23 -4.76 -13.82
N THR A 171 3.30 -4.55 -12.50
CA THR A 171 3.22 -3.23 -11.88
C THR A 171 4.44 -2.98 -11.01
N ALA A 172 4.98 -1.76 -11.06
CA ALA A 172 6.20 -1.41 -10.35
C ALA A 172 6.25 0.07 -9.95
N THR A 173 7.19 0.40 -9.07
CA THR A 173 7.51 1.80 -8.78
C THR A 173 8.14 2.49 -9.98
N ILE A 174 7.85 3.78 -10.18
CA ILE A 174 8.48 4.60 -11.24
C ILE A 174 10.01 4.61 -11.15
N GLY A 175 10.57 4.50 -9.92
CA GLY A 175 12.02 4.45 -9.69
C GLY A 175 12.72 3.27 -10.36
N LEU A 176 12.00 2.17 -10.60
CA LEU A 176 12.55 0.98 -11.28
C LEU A 176 13.03 1.29 -12.71
N LYS A 177 12.44 2.27 -13.39
CA LYS A 177 12.90 2.71 -14.72
C LYS A 177 14.39 3.07 -14.75
N GLY A 178 14.88 3.71 -13.68
CA GLY A 178 16.31 4.04 -13.56
C GLY A 178 17.19 2.80 -13.45
N THR A 179 16.75 1.78 -12.73
CA THR A 179 17.45 0.50 -12.60
C THR A 179 17.44 -0.26 -13.93
N LEU A 180 16.30 -0.35 -14.59
CA LEU A 180 16.18 -1.02 -15.90
C LEU A 180 17.10 -0.38 -16.96
N ARG A 181 17.20 0.95 -17.02
CA ARG A 181 18.10 1.65 -17.95
C ARG A 181 19.59 1.39 -17.70
N LYS A 182 19.97 0.97 -16.49
CA LYS A 182 21.35 0.64 -16.12
C LYS A 182 21.74 -0.81 -16.39
N LEU A 183 20.79 -1.67 -16.75
CA LEU A 183 21.08 -3.06 -17.08
C LEU A 183 21.99 -3.15 -18.31
N ARG A 184 23.04 -3.96 -18.16
CA ARG A 184 24.03 -4.21 -19.21
C ARG A 184 24.24 -5.71 -19.34
N ASP A 185 24.54 -6.16 -20.56
CA ASP A 185 25.04 -7.50 -20.79
C ASP A 185 26.52 -7.63 -20.36
N ASN A 186 27.07 -8.81 -20.47
CA ASN A 186 28.48 -9.10 -20.14
C ASN A 186 29.48 -8.32 -21.02
N ASN A 187 29.03 -7.78 -22.17
CA ASN A 187 29.84 -7.00 -23.09
C ASN A 187 29.65 -5.49 -22.89
N GLY A 188 28.81 -5.07 -21.90
CA GLY A 188 28.53 -3.68 -21.57
C GLY A 188 27.44 -3.04 -22.44
N ALA A 189 26.80 -3.79 -23.35
CA ALA A 189 25.67 -3.28 -24.13
C ALA A 189 24.42 -3.13 -23.27
N SER A 190 23.61 -2.10 -23.53
CA SER A 190 22.37 -1.90 -22.81
C SER A 190 21.36 -2.98 -23.17
N LEU A 191 20.81 -3.67 -22.17
CA LEU A 191 19.72 -4.64 -22.34
C LEU A 191 18.38 -3.94 -22.62
N PHE A 192 18.24 -2.70 -22.15
CA PHE A 192 17.13 -1.80 -22.47
C PHE A 192 17.63 -0.73 -23.46
N ILE A 193 17.48 -0.97 -24.76
CA ILE A 193 17.89 -0.04 -25.82
C ILE A 193 16.95 1.18 -25.82
N GLU A 194 17.53 2.38 -25.91
CA GLU A 194 16.80 3.62 -26.18
C GLU A 194 15.97 3.44 -27.47
N GLY A 195 14.67 3.69 -27.37
CA GLY A 195 13.74 3.55 -28.50
C GLY A 195 12.84 2.32 -28.43
N THR A 196 13.16 1.30 -27.64
CA THR A 196 12.21 0.26 -27.29
C THR A 196 11.21 0.81 -26.26
N ASN A 197 9.95 0.47 -26.48
CA ASN A 197 8.84 0.91 -25.67
C ASN A 197 9.10 0.54 -24.19
N GLN A 198 9.50 1.50 -23.34
CA GLN A 198 9.76 1.28 -21.89
C GLN A 198 8.51 0.82 -21.11
N LYS A 199 7.46 0.37 -21.81
CA LYS A 199 6.22 -0.16 -21.30
C LYS A 199 6.16 -1.67 -21.31
N GLU A 200 7.23 -2.34 -21.73
CA GLU A 200 7.31 -3.80 -21.80
C GLU A 200 8.55 -4.30 -21.05
N PHE A 201 8.39 -5.38 -20.30
CA PHE A 201 9.45 -6.13 -19.65
C PHE A 201 9.19 -7.61 -19.89
N TYR A 202 10.18 -8.35 -20.39
CA TYR A 202 9.99 -9.72 -20.89
C TYR A 202 8.79 -9.86 -21.86
N SER A 203 8.64 -8.92 -22.79
CA SER A 203 7.52 -8.85 -23.75
C SER A 203 6.13 -8.74 -23.11
N GLN A 204 6.06 -8.44 -21.83
CA GLN A 204 4.80 -8.20 -21.11
C GLN A 204 4.69 -6.73 -20.71
N PRO A 205 3.48 -6.14 -20.70
CA PRO A 205 3.26 -4.75 -20.35
C PRO A 205 3.64 -4.50 -18.89
N ILE A 206 4.33 -3.38 -18.64
CA ILE A 206 4.67 -2.90 -17.31
C ILE A 206 4.05 -1.55 -17.03
N GLU A 207 3.28 -1.45 -15.95
CA GLU A 207 2.67 -0.22 -15.50
C GLU A 207 3.41 0.35 -14.30
N PHE A 208 3.83 1.62 -14.42
CA PHE A 208 4.57 2.30 -13.37
C PHE A 208 3.68 3.19 -12.53
N VAL A 209 3.63 2.91 -11.24
CA VAL A 209 2.95 3.76 -10.25
C VAL A 209 3.75 5.03 -10.02
N ARG A 210 3.16 6.20 -10.35
CA ARG A 210 3.82 7.52 -10.32
C ARG A 210 3.48 8.36 -9.11
N ASN A 211 2.42 8.05 -8.43
CA ASN A 211 1.70 8.89 -7.48
C ASN A 211 2.14 8.74 -6.02
N GLY A 212 3.25 8.05 -5.75
CA GLY A 212 3.69 7.79 -4.38
C GLY A 212 2.87 6.75 -3.61
N ALA A 213 1.90 6.06 -4.24
CA ALA A 213 1.13 4.97 -3.63
C ALA A 213 1.95 3.68 -3.46
N TRP A 214 3.09 3.58 -4.11
CA TRP A 214 3.95 2.41 -4.06
C TRP A 214 4.73 2.33 -2.75
N ASN A 215 4.61 1.20 -2.05
CA ASN A 215 5.43 0.91 -0.88
C ASN A 215 6.68 0.14 -1.28
N LYS A 216 7.83 0.84 -1.29
CA LYS A 216 9.14 0.28 -1.66
C LYS A 216 9.69 -0.73 -0.66
N GLU A 217 9.23 -0.69 0.60
CA GLU A 217 9.65 -1.63 1.64
C GLU A 217 8.96 -2.99 1.48
N LYS A 218 7.82 -3.01 0.78
CA LYS A 218 7.05 -4.24 0.54
C LYS A 218 7.41 -4.90 -0.77
N ALA A 219 7.51 -4.15 -1.88
CA ALA A 219 7.82 -4.72 -3.19
C ALA A 219 8.55 -3.74 -4.10
N THR A 220 9.37 -4.27 -5.02
CA THR A 220 9.99 -3.55 -6.12
C THR A 220 9.15 -3.65 -7.39
N ILE A 221 8.65 -4.83 -7.70
CA ILE A 221 7.80 -5.15 -8.85
C ILE A 221 6.87 -6.29 -8.47
N ILE A 222 5.67 -6.30 -9.04
CA ILE A 222 4.68 -7.38 -8.92
C ILE A 222 4.28 -7.79 -10.34
N GLY A 223 4.34 -9.08 -10.62
CA GLY A 223 3.89 -9.67 -11.86
C GLY A 223 2.84 -10.75 -11.65
N GLY A 224 2.06 -11.07 -12.66
CA GLY A 224 1.10 -12.15 -12.59
C GLY A 224 0.05 -12.16 -13.67
N GLU A 225 -0.94 -13.02 -13.52
CA GLU A 225 -2.06 -13.17 -14.45
C GLU A 225 -3.24 -12.30 -14.00
N TRP A 226 -3.32 -11.10 -14.56
CA TRP A 226 -4.18 -10.02 -14.09
C TRP A 226 -5.69 -10.28 -14.25
N LYS A 227 -6.10 -11.28 -15.02
CA LYS A 227 -7.52 -11.69 -15.08
C LYS A 227 -8.08 -12.15 -13.73
N TYR A 228 -7.19 -12.55 -12.78
CA TYR A 228 -7.56 -12.95 -11.42
C TYR A 228 -7.53 -11.81 -10.41
N SER A 229 -7.14 -10.62 -10.82
CA SER A 229 -7.30 -9.37 -10.09
C SER A 229 -8.56 -8.68 -10.61
N LEU A 230 -9.60 -8.56 -9.79
CA LEU A 230 -10.88 -7.99 -10.18
C LEU A 230 -11.04 -6.60 -9.58
N PHE A 231 -11.34 -5.63 -10.42
CA PHE A 231 -11.69 -4.28 -10.01
C PHE A 231 -13.15 -4.00 -10.37
N GLY A 232 -13.99 -3.75 -9.34
CA GLY A 232 -15.39 -3.47 -9.50
C GLY A 232 -15.69 -1.97 -9.45
N LEU A 233 -16.42 -1.46 -10.43
CA LEU A 233 -16.96 -0.12 -10.41
C LEU A 233 -18.47 -0.22 -10.19
N LYS A 234 -18.96 0.26 -9.03
CA LYS A 234 -20.39 0.35 -8.73
C LYS A 234 -20.97 1.71 -9.10
N GLN A 235 -20.25 2.75 -8.73
CA GLN A 235 -20.67 4.14 -8.90
C GLN A 235 -19.46 4.95 -9.34
N GLY A 236 -19.59 5.66 -10.44
CA GLY A 236 -18.61 6.64 -10.89
C GLY A 236 -18.43 7.76 -9.89
N ILE A 237 -17.67 8.77 -10.25
CA ILE A 237 -17.49 9.93 -9.39
C ILE A 237 -18.75 10.78 -9.45
N GLU A 238 -19.36 11.03 -8.30
CA GLU A 238 -20.45 11.97 -8.10
C GLU A 238 -19.95 13.18 -7.35
N PHE A 239 -20.35 14.35 -7.81
CA PHE A 239 -20.02 15.63 -7.19
C PHE A 239 -21.25 16.23 -6.54
N GLU A 240 -21.04 16.82 -5.37
CA GLU A 240 -22.06 17.54 -4.62
C GLU A 240 -21.46 18.83 -4.09
N ILE A 241 -22.15 19.97 -4.31
CA ILE A 241 -21.74 21.26 -3.78
C ILE A 241 -22.47 21.48 -2.45
N LEU A 242 -21.67 21.57 -1.38
CA LEU A 242 -22.15 21.83 -0.03
C LEU A 242 -22.06 23.34 0.24
N LYS A 243 -23.17 23.95 0.67
CA LYS A 243 -23.26 25.39 0.97
C LYS A 243 -23.49 25.69 2.45
N GLU A 244 -24.10 24.76 3.17
CA GLU A 244 -24.59 24.95 4.55
C GLU A 244 -24.14 23.78 5.46
N ALA A 245 -22.89 23.36 5.34
CA ALA A 245 -22.35 22.26 6.16
C ALA A 245 -21.26 22.76 7.11
N THR A 246 -21.16 22.11 8.28
CA THR A 246 -20.01 22.28 9.16
C THR A 246 -19.05 21.11 8.97
N LEU A 247 -17.79 21.40 8.64
CA LEU A 247 -16.75 20.41 8.38
C LEU A 247 -15.99 20.11 9.68
N GLN A 248 -16.43 19.08 10.40
CA GLN A 248 -15.90 18.72 11.73
C GLN A 248 -14.40 18.38 11.75
N ASN A 249 -13.87 17.85 10.64
CA ASN A 249 -12.47 17.39 10.55
C ASN A 249 -11.55 18.42 9.88
N THR A 250 -12.08 19.60 9.50
CA THR A 250 -11.29 20.67 8.91
C THR A 250 -11.42 21.88 9.83
N LEU A 251 -10.31 22.30 10.40
CA LEU A 251 -10.27 23.38 11.38
C LEU A 251 -9.79 24.68 10.72
N ASP A 252 -10.32 25.80 11.22
CA ASP A 252 -9.83 27.13 10.89
C ASP A 252 -8.52 27.47 11.64
N SER A 253 -8.02 28.72 11.49
CA SER A 253 -6.80 29.17 12.16
C SER A 253 -6.90 29.19 13.68
N ASP A 254 -8.12 29.25 14.24
CA ASP A 254 -8.41 29.30 15.66
C ASP A 254 -8.69 27.91 16.25
N GLY A 255 -8.65 26.86 15.42
CA GLY A 255 -8.85 25.48 15.81
C GLY A 255 -10.33 25.07 15.89
N ASN A 256 -11.25 25.85 15.33
CA ASN A 256 -12.67 25.52 15.29
C ASN A 256 -13.06 24.83 13.98
N PRO A 257 -14.07 23.94 13.97
CA PRO A 257 -14.61 23.36 12.75
C PRO A 257 -15.10 24.44 11.77
N ILE A 258 -14.76 24.28 10.49
CA ILE A 258 -15.17 25.22 9.45
C ILE A 258 -16.69 25.14 9.24
N SER A 259 -17.39 26.27 9.45
CA SER A 259 -18.80 26.46 9.09
C SER A 259 -18.88 27.15 7.73
N LEU A 260 -19.35 26.44 6.70
CA LEU A 260 -19.39 26.98 5.33
C LEU A 260 -20.25 28.23 5.21
N ALA A 261 -21.38 28.26 5.94
CA ALA A 261 -22.30 29.40 5.89
C ALA A 261 -21.74 30.64 6.61
N GLU A 262 -21.12 30.47 7.79
CA GLU A 262 -20.60 31.58 8.60
C GLU A 262 -19.31 32.17 8.05
N GLN A 263 -18.51 31.35 7.33
CA GLN A 263 -17.22 31.76 6.76
C GLN A 263 -17.30 32.08 5.26
N ASP A 264 -18.52 32.20 4.71
CA ASP A 264 -18.79 32.46 3.29
C ASP A 264 -18.01 31.55 2.34
N MET A 265 -18.05 30.24 2.64
CA MET A 265 -17.38 29.19 1.89
C MET A 265 -18.38 28.25 1.21
N ILE A 266 -17.91 27.55 0.23
CA ILE A 266 -18.59 26.35 -0.32
C ILE A 266 -17.61 25.18 -0.25
N ALA A 267 -18.13 23.96 -0.27
CA ALA A 267 -17.28 22.79 -0.39
C ALA A 267 -17.72 21.90 -1.55
N ILE A 268 -16.74 21.37 -2.28
CA ILE A 268 -16.95 20.38 -3.34
C ILE A 268 -16.70 19.02 -2.72
N LYS A 269 -17.74 18.18 -2.70
CA LYS A 269 -17.66 16.80 -2.27
C LYS A 269 -17.66 15.89 -3.49
N ALA A 270 -16.59 15.11 -3.63
CA ALA A 270 -16.49 14.07 -4.65
C ALA A 270 -16.57 12.69 -4.00
N THR A 271 -17.39 11.79 -4.53
CA THR A 271 -17.53 10.43 -4.00
C THR A 271 -17.56 9.41 -5.12
N MET A 272 -17.01 8.22 -4.87
CA MET A 272 -16.94 7.09 -5.78
C MET A 272 -17.16 5.79 -5.01
N ARG A 273 -17.71 4.75 -5.65
CA ARG A 273 -17.85 3.43 -5.01
C ARG A 273 -17.17 2.37 -5.85
N VAL A 274 -16.13 1.79 -5.29
CA VAL A 274 -15.27 0.79 -5.94
C VAL A 274 -15.14 -0.46 -5.10
N ALA A 275 -14.81 -1.57 -5.75
CA ALA A 275 -14.56 -2.85 -5.11
C ALA A 275 -13.28 -3.47 -5.66
N TYR A 276 -12.61 -4.25 -4.85
CA TYR A 276 -11.40 -4.96 -5.25
C TYR A 276 -11.38 -6.38 -4.69
N LEU A 277 -10.89 -7.32 -5.50
CA LEU A 277 -10.74 -8.71 -5.11
C LEU A 277 -9.65 -9.40 -5.92
N CYS A 278 -8.64 -9.94 -5.26
CA CYS A 278 -7.72 -10.90 -5.84
C CYS A 278 -8.25 -12.33 -5.60
N VAL A 279 -8.56 -13.03 -6.68
CA VAL A 279 -9.28 -14.32 -6.66
C VAL A 279 -8.35 -15.51 -6.47
N LYS A 280 -7.19 -15.49 -7.13
CA LYS A 280 -6.18 -16.55 -7.10
C LYS A 280 -4.87 -15.99 -6.57
N GLU A 281 -4.48 -16.41 -5.37
CA GLU A 281 -3.26 -15.92 -4.72
C GLU A 281 -1.98 -16.39 -5.41
N ASN A 282 -1.99 -17.61 -5.97
CA ASN A 282 -0.85 -18.20 -6.67
C ASN A 282 -0.63 -17.65 -8.10
N ALA A 283 -1.56 -16.83 -8.61
CA ALA A 283 -1.45 -16.23 -9.94
C ALA A 283 -0.55 -14.99 -9.99
N PHE A 284 0.04 -14.60 -8.85
CA PHE A 284 0.88 -13.42 -8.72
C PHE A 284 2.14 -13.72 -7.93
N ALA A 285 3.22 -13.01 -8.24
CA ALA A 285 4.46 -13.02 -7.47
C ALA A 285 5.03 -11.60 -7.36
N ALA A 286 5.85 -11.37 -6.34
CA ALA A 286 6.47 -10.08 -6.09
C ALA A 286 7.97 -10.23 -5.83
N VAL A 287 8.79 -9.37 -6.43
CA VAL A 287 10.17 -9.15 -6.00
C VAL A 287 10.13 -8.16 -4.85
N VAL A 288 10.65 -8.56 -3.69
CA VAL A 288 10.68 -7.78 -2.46
C VAL A 288 12.12 -7.34 -2.15
N PRO A 289 12.32 -6.29 -1.33
CA PRO A 289 13.68 -5.95 -0.88
C PRO A 289 14.42 -7.15 -0.28
N ALA A 290 15.74 -7.21 -0.45
CA ALA A 290 16.58 -8.32 0.04
C ALA A 290 16.44 -8.58 1.55
N ASP A 291 16.08 -7.55 2.28
CA ASP A 291 15.87 -7.55 3.72
C ASP A 291 14.38 -7.53 4.13
N TYR A 292 13.47 -7.82 3.21
CA TYR A 292 12.02 -7.75 3.45
C TYR A 292 11.58 -8.53 4.70
N ASP A 293 12.07 -9.76 4.86
CA ASP A 293 11.72 -10.64 5.98
C ASP A 293 12.61 -10.42 7.24
N LYS A 294 13.56 -9.45 7.18
CA LYS A 294 14.44 -9.17 8.31
C LYS A 294 13.73 -8.41 9.40
N ASP A 295 13.54 -9.06 10.54
CA ASP A 295 12.98 -8.44 11.73
C ASP A 295 14.08 -7.73 12.54
N VAL A 296 13.81 -6.50 12.95
CA VAL A 296 14.68 -5.65 13.78
C VAL A 296 14.03 -5.28 15.11
N THR A 297 13.01 -6.02 15.52
CA THR A 297 12.37 -5.81 16.81
C THR A 297 13.05 -6.62 17.91
N LEU A 298 12.88 -6.16 19.15
CA LEU A 298 13.19 -6.95 20.32
C LEU A 298 12.00 -7.82 20.71
N SER A 299 12.29 -9.05 21.13
CA SER A 299 11.32 -9.93 21.79
C SER A 299 11.26 -9.66 23.30
N ALA A 300 12.37 -9.15 23.87
CA ALA A 300 12.44 -8.79 25.29
C ALA A 300 13.48 -7.67 25.52
N LEU A 301 13.16 -6.78 26.45
CA LEU A 301 14.07 -5.78 27.00
C LEU A 301 13.82 -5.64 28.51
N THR A 302 14.85 -5.87 29.30
CA THR A 302 14.79 -5.74 30.76
C THR A 302 16.04 -5.04 31.30
N ILE A 303 15.89 -4.29 32.40
CA ILE A 303 16.97 -3.65 33.11
C ILE A 303 16.89 -4.10 34.58
N GLY A 304 17.48 -5.25 34.89
CA GLY A 304 17.36 -5.90 36.20
C GLY A 304 15.88 -6.15 36.55
N SER A 305 15.47 -5.69 37.71
CA SER A 305 14.06 -5.74 38.17
C SER A 305 13.30 -4.43 37.99
N LEU A 306 13.84 -3.48 37.21
CA LEU A 306 13.20 -2.19 37.01
C LEU A 306 11.93 -2.34 36.14
N ASN A 307 10.89 -1.60 36.52
CA ASN A 307 9.69 -1.49 35.67
C ASN A 307 9.93 -0.44 34.63
N LEU A 308 9.81 -0.82 33.35
CA LEU A 308 9.83 0.09 32.24
C LEU A 308 8.46 0.79 32.15
N SER A 309 8.47 2.10 31.88
CA SER A 309 7.28 2.89 31.64
C SER A 309 7.37 3.54 30.25
N PRO A 310 6.44 3.24 29.31
CA PRO A 310 5.43 2.18 29.43
C PRO A 310 6.02 0.78 29.56
N ALA A 311 5.18 -0.23 29.85
CA ALA A 311 5.61 -1.64 29.83
C ALA A 311 6.17 -1.99 28.45
N PHE A 312 7.17 -2.90 28.43
CA PHE A 312 7.82 -3.25 27.17
C PHE A 312 6.82 -3.73 26.10
N ASP A 313 6.89 -3.09 24.95
CA ASP A 313 6.22 -3.48 23.70
C ASP A 313 7.22 -3.34 22.55
N LYS A 314 7.27 -4.32 21.67
CA LYS A 314 8.23 -4.38 20.55
C LYS A 314 8.12 -3.18 19.57
N ASP A 315 6.96 -2.52 19.51
CA ASP A 315 6.70 -1.41 18.60
C ASP A 315 6.96 -0.04 19.25
N THR A 316 7.02 0.02 20.58
CA THR A 316 7.39 1.21 21.35
C THR A 316 8.91 1.34 21.44
N THR A 317 9.45 2.51 21.19
CA THR A 317 10.90 2.77 21.12
C THR A 317 11.44 3.60 22.28
N GLU A 318 10.58 4.20 23.09
CA GLU A 318 10.98 5.09 24.17
C GLU A 318 10.40 4.63 25.52
N TYR A 319 11.26 4.50 26.51
CA TYR A 319 10.91 4.05 27.85
C TYR A 319 11.61 4.90 28.90
N THR A 320 11.04 4.91 30.10
CA THR A 320 11.65 5.47 31.30
C THR A 320 11.70 4.41 32.40
N ALA A 321 12.68 4.51 33.29
CA ALA A 321 12.78 3.70 34.50
C ALA A 321 13.47 4.50 35.59
N THR A 322 13.30 4.12 36.87
CA THR A 322 13.96 4.73 38.01
C THR A 322 14.70 3.68 38.84
N THR A 323 15.83 4.06 39.42
CA THR A 323 16.64 3.17 40.27
C THR A 323 17.37 3.92 41.40
N THR A 324 17.58 3.24 42.52
CA THR A 324 18.50 3.68 43.57
C THR A 324 19.79 2.84 43.58
N ALA A 325 19.82 1.76 42.75
CA ALA A 325 20.98 0.87 42.67
C ALA A 325 22.13 1.53 41.90
N ALA A 326 23.36 1.17 42.23
CA ALA A 326 24.54 1.63 41.49
C ALA A 326 24.66 0.99 40.11
N THR A 327 24.14 -0.22 39.96
CA THR A 327 24.19 -1.00 38.71
C THR A 327 22.94 -1.82 38.54
N ASN A 328 22.57 -2.08 37.27
CA ASN A 328 21.56 -3.06 36.91
C ASN A 328 21.99 -3.82 35.65
N THR A 329 21.63 -5.09 35.55
CA THR A 329 21.88 -5.91 34.37
C THR A 329 20.93 -5.54 33.27
N ILE A 330 21.43 -5.23 32.03
CA ILE A 330 20.61 -4.96 30.85
C ILE A 330 20.57 -6.24 30.03
N THR A 331 19.36 -6.74 29.77
CA THR A 331 19.15 -7.87 28.86
C THR A 331 18.23 -7.47 27.74
N ALA A 332 18.67 -7.62 26.48
CA ALA A 332 17.90 -7.38 25.28
C ALA A 332 18.04 -8.59 24.38
N THR A 333 16.90 -9.08 23.88
CA THR A 333 16.83 -10.24 22.98
C THR A 333 16.11 -9.82 21.71
N ALA A 334 16.74 -10.02 20.56
CA ALA A 334 16.09 -9.77 19.26
C ALA A 334 15.02 -10.83 18.99
N THR A 335 14.01 -10.45 18.23
CA THR A 335 12.96 -11.37 17.73
C THR A 335 13.54 -12.33 16.70
N ASP A 336 14.37 -11.82 15.78
CA ASP A 336 15.05 -12.61 14.75
C ASP A 336 16.44 -13.02 15.26
N SER A 337 16.74 -14.32 15.26
CA SER A 337 18.04 -14.86 15.70
C SER A 337 19.21 -14.42 14.82
N GLY A 338 18.97 -13.97 13.59
CA GLY A 338 19.96 -13.42 12.68
C GLY A 338 20.27 -11.93 12.91
N ALA A 339 19.52 -11.27 13.79
CA ALA A 339 19.75 -9.88 14.15
C ALA A 339 20.86 -9.72 15.18
N THR A 340 21.61 -8.63 15.09
CA THR A 340 22.59 -8.22 16.09
C THR A 340 22.03 -7.16 17.01
N VAL A 341 22.34 -7.23 18.31
CA VAL A 341 21.92 -6.27 19.32
C VAL A 341 23.14 -5.54 19.88
N GLU A 342 23.17 -4.23 19.75
CA GLU A 342 24.17 -3.35 20.36
C GLU A 342 23.49 -2.54 21.48
N ILE A 343 24.04 -2.64 22.70
CA ILE A 343 23.55 -1.89 23.87
C ILE A 343 24.63 -0.87 24.28
N LYS A 344 24.20 0.38 24.50
CA LYS A 344 25.05 1.45 25.00
C LYS A 344 24.38 2.13 26.21
N ASN A 345 25.15 2.42 27.25
CA ASN A 345 24.81 3.34 28.34
C ASN A 345 25.63 4.63 28.13
N GLY A 346 24.98 5.69 27.61
CA GLY A 346 25.69 6.84 27.06
C GLY A 346 26.63 6.42 25.93
N SER A 347 27.93 6.62 26.11
CA SER A 347 28.97 6.19 25.14
C SER A 347 29.54 4.80 25.39
N THR A 348 29.23 4.20 26.55
CA THR A 348 29.81 2.92 27.00
C THR A 348 29.01 1.74 26.46
N THR A 349 29.65 0.84 25.71
CA THR A 349 29.05 -0.40 25.23
C THR A 349 28.86 -1.38 26.37
N VAL A 350 27.67 -2.00 26.46
CA VAL A 350 27.29 -3.01 27.44
C VAL A 350 26.92 -4.30 26.71
N THR A 351 27.45 -5.42 27.12
CA THR A 351 27.03 -6.72 26.59
C THR A 351 25.66 -7.11 27.16
N SER A 352 24.76 -7.65 26.37
CA SER A 352 23.48 -8.17 26.88
C SER A 352 23.69 -9.19 27.94
N GLY A 353 22.98 -9.06 29.08
CA GLY A 353 23.17 -9.86 30.27
C GLY A 353 24.26 -9.34 31.23
N SER A 354 24.92 -8.23 30.93
CA SER A 354 25.94 -7.58 31.79
C SER A 354 25.37 -6.36 32.51
N ALA A 355 26.03 -5.99 33.65
CA ALA A 355 25.62 -4.83 34.41
C ALA A 355 26.09 -3.51 33.80
N ALA A 356 25.21 -2.54 33.73
CA ALA A 356 25.53 -1.14 33.46
C ALA A 356 25.60 -0.35 34.75
N THR A 357 26.55 0.60 34.84
CA THR A 357 26.73 1.48 36.00
C THR A 357 25.99 2.80 35.73
N TRP A 358 25.29 3.28 36.76
CA TRP A 358 24.50 4.50 36.68
C TRP A 358 25.20 5.69 37.34
N SER A 359 25.27 6.80 36.64
CA SER A 359 25.57 8.10 37.23
C SER A 359 24.34 8.68 37.91
N SER A 360 24.51 9.55 38.93
CA SER A 360 23.39 10.25 39.56
C SER A 360 22.64 11.10 38.52
N GLY A 361 21.31 11.08 38.54
CA GLY A 361 20.45 11.73 37.56
C GLY A 361 20.11 10.83 36.36
N GLU A 362 19.91 11.42 35.20
CA GLU A 362 19.46 10.72 33.99
C GLU A 362 20.63 10.00 33.29
N ASN A 363 20.38 8.76 32.91
CA ASN A 363 21.25 7.91 32.10
C ASN A 363 20.48 7.42 30.88
N THR A 364 21.03 7.59 29.68
CA THR A 364 20.39 7.15 28.44
C THR A 364 20.97 5.82 28.01
N VAL A 365 20.13 4.79 27.99
CA VAL A 365 20.46 3.49 27.44
C VAL A 365 19.88 3.41 26.03
N THR A 366 20.70 3.10 25.03
CA THR A 366 20.27 2.83 23.66
C THR A 366 20.50 1.36 23.33
N VAL A 367 19.48 0.72 22.79
CA VAL A 367 19.53 -0.66 22.31
C VAL A 367 19.24 -0.65 20.82
N LYS A 368 20.25 -0.85 20.01
CA LYS A 368 20.14 -0.88 18.55
C LYS A 368 20.11 -2.33 18.07
N VAL A 369 19.03 -2.69 17.39
CA VAL A 369 18.88 -3.98 16.72
C VAL A 369 19.17 -3.76 15.23
N THR A 370 20.05 -4.59 14.65
CA THR A 370 20.41 -4.51 13.23
C THR A 370 20.27 -5.89 12.59
N ASN A 371 19.62 -5.96 11.44
CA ASN A 371 19.45 -7.18 10.64
C ASN A 371 19.52 -6.84 9.15
N GLY A 372 20.63 -7.22 8.50
CA GLY A 372 20.91 -6.77 7.14
C GLY A 372 21.09 -5.25 7.08
N SER A 373 20.35 -4.59 6.19
CA SER A 373 20.38 -3.13 6.05
C SER A 373 19.42 -2.41 7.00
N LYS A 374 18.53 -3.13 7.67
CA LYS A 374 17.53 -2.56 8.60
C LYS A 374 18.11 -2.39 10.00
N SER A 375 17.67 -1.36 10.69
CA SER A 375 17.92 -1.19 12.12
C SER A 375 16.78 -0.49 12.82
N LYS A 376 16.57 -0.83 14.11
CA LYS A 376 15.64 -0.16 15.03
C LYS A 376 16.37 0.14 16.32
N THR A 377 16.13 1.32 16.88
CA THR A 377 16.75 1.73 18.15
C THR A 377 15.66 1.93 19.19
N TYR A 378 15.88 1.35 20.36
CA TYR A 378 15.08 1.55 21.57
C TYR A 378 15.88 2.40 22.54
N THR A 379 15.26 3.37 23.18
CA THR A 379 15.88 4.27 24.13
C THR A 379 15.21 4.11 25.49
N VAL A 380 16.00 3.89 26.54
CA VAL A 380 15.51 3.85 27.91
C VAL A 380 16.21 4.95 28.71
N THR A 381 15.47 5.90 29.24
CA THR A 381 15.98 6.89 30.18
C THR A 381 15.87 6.34 31.59
N VAL A 382 17.02 6.03 32.22
CA VAL A 382 17.10 5.52 33.58
C VAL A 382 17.51 6.65 34.54
N THR A 383 16.61 7.06 35.41
CA THR A 383 16.89 8.08 36.43
C THR A 383 17.35 7.43 37.73
N LYS A 384 18.58 7.75 38.14
CA LYS A 384 19.15 7.30 39.45
C LYS A 384 18.98 8.39 40.48
N SER A 385 18.21 8.11 41.51
CA SER A 385 18.06 8.94 42.72
C SER A 385 19.19 8.71 43.72
#